data_1209269ab8113a0e327d35c7391f10c6
#
_entry.id   1209269ab8113a0e327d35c7391f10c6
#
_cell.length_a   1.000
_cell.length_b   1.000
_cell.length_c   1.000
_cell.angle_alpha   90.00
_cell.angle_beta   90.00
_cell.angle_gamma   90.00
#
_symmetry.space_group_name_H-M   'P 1'
#
loop_
_entity.id
_entity.type
_entity.pdbx_description
1 polymer ?
#
loop_
_entity_poly.entity_id
_entity_poly.type
_entity_poly.pdbx_seq_one_letter_code
_entity_poly.pdbx_strand_id
1 'polypeptide(L)'
;TVFEQLSVFENLELALKTHKGVAASMRFKLDSIQSDRVAELLHTIHLADSVRRMAGNLSHGQKQWLEIGMLLMQDPKLLLLDEPVAGMTDEETARTAELFLTLKGKHSLMVVEHDMSFIKTISEIVTVLCDGSVLAQGTLDQVQADERVIEVYLGR
;
A
#
# COMPACT_ATOMS: atom_id res chain seq x y z
N THR A 1 10.59 -3.27 0.12
CA THR A 1 11.29 -3.94 1.25
C THR A 1 11.76 -2.91 2.24
N VAL A 2 11.40 -3.09 3.51
CA VAL A 2 11.78 -2.23 4.65
C VAL A 2 13.20 -2.55 5.10
N PHE A 3 13.98 -1.54 5.42
CA PHE A 3 15.31 -1.67 6.04
C PHE A 3 15.14 -1.69 7.56
N GLU A 4 15.14 -2.88 8.16
CA GLU A 4 14.81 -3.10 9.58
C GLU A 4 15.75 -2.41 10.58
N GLN A 5 17.01 -2.16 10.16
CA GLN A 5 18.04 -1.51 10.96
C GLN A 5 17.98 0.02 10.88
N LEU A 6 17.07 0.56 10.11
CA LEU A 6 16.80 1.99 10.01
C LEU A 6 15.50 2.33 10.72
N SER A 7 15.39 3.58 11.18
CA SER A 7 14.14 4.11 11.69
C SER A 7 13.09 4.24 10.58
N VAL A 8 11.83 4.42 10.97
CA VAL A 8 10.73 4.71 10.03
C VAL A 8 11.08 5.93 9.17
N PHE A 9 11.59 7.00 9.79
CA PHE A 9 11.98 8.21 9.08
C PHE A 9 13.08 7.96 8.05
N GLU A 10 14.16 7.25 8.44
CA GLU A 10 15.27 6.96 7.54
C GLU A 10 14.85 6.07 6.35
N ASN A 11 13.92 5.14 6.53
CA ASN A 11 13.33 4.37 5.44
C ASN A 11 12.62 5.27 4.42
N LEU A 12 11.81 6.23 4.89
CA LEU A 12 11.12 7.18 4.02
C LEU A 12 12.10 8.14 3.34
N GLU A 13 13.12 8.59 4.06
CA GLU A 13 14.18 9.45 3.50
C GLU A 13 14.94 8.76 2.37
N LEU A 14 15.28 7.47 2.53
CA LEU A 14 15.91 6.67 1.48
C LEU A 14 15.03 6.50 0.23
N ALA A 15 13.72 6.45 0.42
CA ALA A 15 12.77 6.28 -0.68
C ALA A 15 12.58 7.56 -1.51
N LEU A 16 13.02 8.72 -1.01
CA LEU A 16 12.96 9.97 -1.77
C LEU A 16 13.80 9.87 -3.04
N LYS A 17 13.20 10.17 -4.18
CA LYS A 17 13.93 10.34 -5.44
C LYS A 17 14.87 11.56 -5.34
N THR A 18 16.13 11.30 -5.11
CA THR A 18 17.15 12.32 -5.21
C THR A 18 17.84 12.20 -6.58
N HIS A 19 17.76 13.24 -7.39
CA HIS A 19 18.52 13.34 -8.64
C HIS A 19 20.03 13.62 -8.44
N LYS A 20 20.53 13.40 -7.21
CA LYS A 20 21.90 13.75 -6.84
C LYS A 20 22.75 12.50 -6.79
N GLY A 21 23.93 12.57 -7.45
CA GLY A 21 24.92 11.46 -7.46
C GLY A 21 25.40 11.08 -6.06
N VAL A 22 26.10 9.94 -5.96
CA VAL A 22 26.54 9.28 -4.73
C VAL A 22 27.24 10.23 -3.71
N ALA A 23 28.03 11.21 -4.20
CA ALA A 23 28.70 12.17 -3.34
C ALA A 23 27.75 13.19 -2.65
N ALA A 24 26.58 13.44 -3.22
CA ALA A 24 25.56 14.32 -2.66
C ALA A 24 24.70 13.60 -1.61
N SER A 25 24.54 12.28 -1.73
CA SER A 25 23.80 11.45 -0.74
C SER A 25 24.48 11.43 0.63
N MET A 26 25.80 11.55 0.69
CA MET A 26 26.53 11.58 1.98
C MET A 26 26.35 12.87 2.80
N ARG A 27 25.80 13.94 2.22
CA ARG A 27 25.54 15.23 2.86
C ARG A 27 24.08 15.66 2.76
N PHE A 28 23.22 14.72 2.42
CA PHE A 28 21.80 15.01 2.19
C PHE A 28 21.16 15.45 3.53
N LYS A 29 20.67 16.68 3.56
CA LYS A 29 19.71 17.15 4.55
C LYS A 29 18.42 17.42 3.78
N LEU A 30 17.30 16.93 4.29
CA LEU A 30 15.98 17.27 3.79
C LEU A 30 15.84 18.78 3.76
N ASP A 31 15.36 19.35 2.67
CA ASP A 31 14.87 20.70 2.67
C ASP A 31 13.52 20.78 3.42
N SER A 32 13.03 21.99 3.70
CA SER A 32 11.78 22.15 4.43
C SER A 32 10.59 21.48 3.73
N ILE A 33 10.52 21.55 2.40
CA ILE A 33 9.44 20.97 1.59
C ILE A 33 9.45 19.43 1.68
N GLN A 34 10.63 18.83 1.63
CA GLN A 34 10.80 17.38 1.78
C GLN A 34 10.46 16.90 3.19
N SER A 35 10.85 17.68 4.20
CA SER A 35 10.52 17.39 5.60
C SER A 35 9.00 17.44 5.84
N ASP A 36 8.33 18.46 5.32
CA ASP A 36 6.87 18.61 5.43
C ASP A 36 6.16 17.43 4.71
N ARG A 37 6.65 17.04 3.54
CA ARG A 37 6.12 15.89 2.80
C ARG A 37 6.26 14.58 3.57
N VAL A 38 7.42 14.34 4.22
CA VAL A 38 7.61 13.15 5.06
C VAL A 38 6.66 13.20 6.26
N ALA A 39 6.48 14.36 6.89
CA ALA A 39 5.57 14.51 8.01
C ALA A 39 4.10 14.24 7.61
N GLU A 40 3.63 14.80 6.50
CA GLU A 40 2.29 14.55 5.97
C GLU A 40 2.09 13.06 5.66
N LEU A 41 3.08 12.43 5.03
CA LEU A 41 3.02 11.02 4.69
C LEU A 41 2.97 10.12 5.93
N LEU A 42 3.74 10.43 6.97
CA LEU A 42 3.73 9.69 8.24
C LEU A 42 2.35 9.67 8.88
N HIS A 43 1.61 10.78 8.80
CA HIS A 43 0.20 10.80 9.22
C HIS A 43 -0.68 9.94 8.34
N THR A 44 -0.51 10.03 7.02
CA THR A 44 -1.28 9.27 6.04
C THR A 44 -1.12 7.76 6.23
N ILE A 45 0.09 7.28 6.51
CA ILE A 45 0.38 5.85 6.73
C ILE A 45 0.27 5.42 8.20
N HIS A 46 -0.31 6.23 9.07
CA HIS A 46 -0.52 5.95 10.51
C HIS A 46 0.76 5.63 11.31
N LEU A 47 1.90 6.20 10.93
CA LEU A 47 3.20 5.98 11.60
C LEU A 47 3.79 7.25 12.24
N ALA A 48 3.01 8.32 12.39
CA ALA A 48 3.47 9.59 12.97
C ALA A 48 4.09 9.42 14.37
N ASP A 49 3.51 8.57 15.21
CA ASP A 49 4.00 8.30 16.58
C ASP A 49 5.23 7.36 16.60
N SER A 50 5.59 6.77 15.45
CA SER A 50 6.67 5.79 15.33
C SER A 50 7.89 6.29 14.56
N VAL A 51 7.99 7.60 14.29
CA VAL A 51 9.00 8.24 13.41
C VAL A 51 10.43 7.79 13.71
N ARG A 52 10.79 7.73 14.99
CA ARG A 52 12.15 7.38 15.47
C ARG A 52 12.29 5.89 15.80
N ARG A 53 11.22 5.12 15.70
CA ARG A 53 11.23 3.68 15.99
C ARG A 53 11.97 2.94 14.88
N MET A 54 12.82 1.97 15.26
CA MET A 54 13.47 1.08 14.30
C MET A 54 12.40 0.26 13.58
N ALA A 55 12.49 0.17 12.27
CA ALA A 55 11.50 -0.52 11.46
C ALA A 55 11.40 -2.02 11.79
N GLY A 56 12.49 -2.64 12.26
CA GLY A 56 12.48 -4.02 12.74
C GLY A 56 11.54 -4.26 13.93
N ASN A 57 11.23 -3.21 14.72
CA ASN A 57 10.37 -3.28 15.90
C ASN A 57 8.89 -2.95 15.61
N LEU A 58 8.53 -2.74 14.36
CA LEU A 58 7.14 -2.53 13.92
C LEU A 58 6.39 -3.84 13.87
N SER A 59 5.04 -3.79 14.04
CA SER A 59 4.17 -4.92 13.72
C SER A 59 4.21 -5.23 12.22
N HIS A 60 3.67 -6.38 11.82
CA HIS A 60 3.58 -6.75 10.41
C HIS A 60 2.81 -5.70 9.60
N GLY A 61 1.63 -5.30 10.06
CA GLY A 61 0.82 -4.27 9.40
C GLY A 61 1.52 -2.91 9.34
N GLN A 62 2.22 -2.51 10.43
CA GLN A 62 3.01 -1.29 10.43
C GLN A 62 4.16 -1.32 9.42
N LYS A 63 4.82 -2.48 9.22
CA LYS A 63 5.84 -2.65 8.17
C LYS A 63 5.23 -2.51 6.78
N GLN A 64 4.04 -3.07 6.54
CA GLN A 64 3.32 -2.91 5.28
C GLN A 64 2.98 -1.43 5.01
N TRP A 65 2.47 -0.70 6.01
CA TRP A 65 2.22 0.74 5.86
C TRP A 65 3.50 1.52 5.55
N LEU A 66 4.63 1.15 6.16
CA LEU A 66 5.92 1.77 5.84
C LEU A 66 6.34 1.48 4.40
N GLU A 67 6.16 0.26 3.90
CA GLU A 67 6.43 -0.09 2.49
C GLU A 67 5.58 0.74 1.53
N ILE A 68 4.27 0.86 1.80
CA ILE A 68 3.37 1.71 1.02
C ILE A 68 3.86 3.17 1.07
N GLY A 69 4.24 3.66 2.25
CA GLY A 69 4.82 5.00 2.43
C GLY A 69 6.07 5.20 1.58
N MET A 70 7.00 4.26 1.56
CA MET A 70 8.20 4.32 0.72
C MET A 70 7.86 4.38 -0.78
N LEU A 71 6.82 3.69 -1.22
CA LEU A 71 6.34 3.80 -2.60
C LEU A 71 5.75 5.19 -2.88
N LEU A 72 4.93 5.71 -1.96
CA LEU A 72 4.30 7.03 -2.07
C LEU A 72 5.30 8.19 -2.08
N MET A 73 6.46 8.03 -1.41
CA MET A 73 7.56 9.01 -1.50
C MET A 73 8.06 9.21 -2.93
N GLN A 74 7.87 8.23 -3.81
CA GLN A 74 8.28 8.30 -5.21
C GLN A 74 7.23 8.95 -6.13
N ASP A 75 6.08 9.36 -5.58
CA ASP A 75 4.96 9.94 -6.31
C ASP A 75 4.53 9.09 -7.53
N PRO A 76 4.19 7.81 -7.33
CA PRO A 76 3.83 6.91 -8.42
C PRO A 76 2.44 7.27 -8.95
N LYS A 77 2.25 7.15 -10.27
CA LYS A 77 0.91 7.24 -10.87
C LYS A 77 0.07 6.00 -10.61
N LEU A 78 0.72 4.84 -10.50
CA LEU A 78 0.11 3.54 -10.28
C LEU A 78 0.85 2.80 -9.17
N LEU A 79 0.11 2.28 -8.18
CA LEU A 79 0.60 1.34 -7.19
C LEU A 79 0.05 -0.06 -7.52
N LEU A 80 0.95 -1.04 -7.54
CA LEU A 80 0.62 -2.45 -7.65
C LEU A 80 0.88 -3.10 -6.30
N LEU A 81 -0.14 -3.64 -5.69
CA LEU A 81 -0.11 -4.19 -4.34
C LEU A 81 -0.63 -5.63 -4.37
N ASP A 82 0.20 -6.54 -3.88
CA ASP A 82 -0.10 -7.97 -3.82
C ASP A 82 -0.31 -8.37 -2.36
N GLU A 83 -1.52 -8.81 -2.04
CA GLU A 83 -1.99 -9.20 -0.69
C GLU A 83 -1.60 -8.19 0.42
N PRO A 84 -1.91 -6.89 0.26
CA PRO A 84 -1.44 -5.85 1.17
C PRO A 84 -1.98 -5.95 2.60
N VAL A 85 -3.01 -6.77 2.85
CA VAL A 85 -3.58 -6.98 4.19
C VAL A 85 -3.35 -8.38 4.74
N ALA A 86 -2.55 -9.21 4.05
CA ALA A 86 -2.26 -10.56 4.51
C ALA A 86 -1.62 -10.54 5.92
N GLY A 87 -2.17 -11.33 6.84
CA GLY A 87 -1.66 -11.44 8.22
C GLY A 87 -1.87 -10.23 9.11
N MET A 88 -2.69 -9.27 8.67
CA MET A 88 -3.11 -8.13 9.50
C MET A 88 -4.28 -8.51 10.43
N THR A 89 -4.39 -7.80 11.53
CA THR A 89 -5.59 -7.82 12.37
C THR A 89 -6.73 -7.07 11.68
N ASP A 90 -7.98 -7.31 12.12
CA ASP A 90 -9.16 -6.61 11.58
C ASP A 90 -9.02 -5.08 11.68
N GLU A 91 -8.42 -4.58 12.77
CA GLU A 91 -8.17 -3.15 12.97
C GLU A 91 -7.13 -2.62 11.97
N GLU A 92 -6.02 -3.35 11.76
CA GLU A 92 -4.99 -2.98 10.77
C GLU A 92 -5.56 -3.01 9.35
N THR A 93 -6.38 -4.03 9.02
CA THR A 93 -7.09 -4.14 7.73
C THR A 93 -8.02 -2.94 7.50
N ALA A 94 -8.82 -2.56 8.50
CA ALA A 94 -9.71 -1.40 8.39
C ALA A 94 -8.92 -0.10 8.15
N ARG A 95 -7.83 0.12 8.89
CA ARG A 95 -6.94 1.28 8.70
C ARG A 95 -6.25 1.27 7.32
N THR A 96 -5.92 0.10 6.80
CA THR A 96 -5.36 -0.04 5.45
C THR A 96 -6.40 0.33 4.40
N ALA A 97 -7.67 -0.05 4.60
CA ALA A 97 -8.76 0.36 3.72
C ALA A 97 -8.94 1.89 3.72
N GLU A 98 -8.92 2.53 4.90
CA GLU A 98 -8.97 4.00 5.03
C GLU A 98 -7.79 4.66 4.29
N LEU A 99 -6.58 4.15 4.46
CA LEU A 99 -5.40 4.62 3.72
C LEU A 99 -5.65 4.57 2.21
N PHE A 100 -6.10 3.43 1.68
CA PHE A 100 -6.34 3.29 0.23
C PHE A 100 -7.42 4.24 -0.29
N LEU A 101 -8.47 4.47 0.49
CA LEU A 101 -9.51 5.44 0.15
C LEU A 101 -8.95 6.88 0.11
N THR A 102 -8.00 7.24 0.97
CA THR A 102 -7.35 8.57 0.93
C THR A 102 -6.44 8.77 -0.29
N LEU A 103 -5.92 7.67 -0.86
CA LEU A 103 -5.07 7.69 -2.06
C LEU A 103 -5.89 7.76 -3.34
N LYS A 104 -7.16 7.40 -3.28
CA LYS A 104 -8.09 7.41 -4.41
C LYS A 104 -8.21 8.81 -5.02
N GLY A 105 -8.15 8.89 -6.34
CA GLY A 105 -8.15 10.16 -7.07
C GLY A 105 -6.79 10.87 -7.17
N LYS A 106 -5.82 10.50 -6.33
CA LYS A 106 -4.42 10.97 -6.45
C LYS A 106 -3.54 9.94 -7.16
N HIS A 107 -3.78 8.67 -6.88
CA HIS A 107 -3.05 7.54 -7.44
C HIS A 107 -4.02 6.50 -7.99
N SER A 108 -3.63 5.76 -9.03
CA SER A 108 -4.31 4.54 -9.43
C SER A 108 -3.79 3.38 -8.58
N LEU A 109 -4.72 2.57 -8.06
CA LEU A 109 -4.39 1.39 -7.26
C LEU A 109 -4.83 0.14 -8.01
N MET A 110 -3.94 -0.82 -8.13
CA MET A 110 -4.26 -2.18 -8.56
C MET A 110 -3.87 -3.13 -7.43
N VAL A 111 -4.86 -3.79 -6.87
CA VAL A 111 -4.72 -4.64 -5.68
C VAL A 111 -5.10 -6.06 -6.05
N VAL A 112 -4.22 -7.02 -5.75
CA VAL A 112 -4.52 -8.45 -5.79
C VAL A 112 -4.82 -8.88 -4.37
N GLU A 113 -6.01 -9.39 -4.14
CA GLU A 113 -6.50 -9.73 -2.79
C GLU A 113 -7.55 -10.84 -2.86
N HIS A 114 -7.71 -11.55 -1.76
CA HIS A 114 -8.72 -12.59 -1.59
C HIS A 114 -9.67 -12.29 -0.40
N ASP A 115 -9.41 -11.25 0.40
CA ASP A 115 -10.33 -10.77 1.44
C ASP A 115 -11.48 -9.98 0.80
N MET A 116 -12.64 -10.62 0.71
CA MET A 116 -13.84 -10.04 0.08
C MET A 116 -14.37 -8.82 0.83
N SER A 117 -14.19 -8.74 2.14
CA SER A 117 -14.62 -7.59 2.96
C SER A 117 -13.77 -6.37 2.66
N PHE A 118 -12.46 -6.59 2.55
CA PHE A 118 -11.51 -5.55 2.17
C PHE A 118 -11.76 -5.07 0.73
N ILE A 119 -11.87 -6.00 -0.24
CA ILE A 119 -12.18 -5.69 -1.65
C ILE A 119 -13.47 -4.89 -1.75
N LYS A 120 -14.53 -5.28 -1.03
CA LYS A 120 -15.82 -4.57 -1.01
C LYS A 120 -15.67 -3.11 -0.59
N THR A 121 -14.77 -2.84 0.36
CA THR A 121 -14.57 -1.49 0.90
C THR A 121 -13.82 -0.58 -0.07
N ILE A 122 -12.80 -1.11 -0.78
CA ILE A 122 -11.87 -0.28 -1.55
C ILE A 122 -12.13 -0.27 -3.06
N SER A 123 -12.75 -1.33 -3.60
CA SER A 123 -12.81 -1.52 -5.06
C SER A 123 -13.89 -0.68 -5.76
N GLU A 124 -13.60 -0.25 -6.97
CA GLU A 124 -14.58 0.26 -7.93
C GLU A 124 -14.87 -0.79 -9.00
N ILE A 125 -13.83 -1.46 -9.48
CA ILE A 125 -13.87 -2.50 -10.48
C ILE A 125 -13.10 -3.69 -9.95
N VAL A 126 -13.70 -4.86 -10.05
CA VAL A 126 -13.08 -6.15 -9.70
C VAL A 126 -12.89 -6.94 -10.99
N THR A 127 -11.71 -7.52 -11.15
CA THR A 127 -11.39 -8.45 -12.25
C THR A 127 -11.04 -9.80 -11.63
N VAL A 128 -11.77 -10.84 -12.03
CA VAL A 128 -11.46 -12.22 -11.64
C VAL A 128 -10.61 -12.87 -12.71
N LEU A 129 -9.46 -13.39 -12.29
CA LEU A 129 -8.55 -14.16 -13.13
C LEU A 129 -8.70 -15.65 -12.80
N CYS A 130 -8.78 -16.47 -13.84
CA CYS A 130 -8.77 -17.92 -13.75
C CYS A 130 -7.92 -18.49 -14.89
N ASP A 131 -6.99 -19.39 -14.57
CA ASP A 131 -6.08 -20.04 -15.53
C ASP A 131 -5.40 -19.08 -16.51
N GLY A 132 -4.95 -17.91 -15.99
CA GLY A 132 -4.26 -16.89 -16.79
C GLY A 132 -5.16 -16.05 -17.71
N SER A 133 -6.49 -16.18 -17.58
CA SER A 133 -7.46 -15.45 -18.38
C SER A 133 -8.43 -14.65 -17.51
N VAL A 134 -8.97 -13.54 -18.05
CA VAL A 134 -10.02 -12.78 -17.39
C VAL A 134 -11.33 -13.58 -17.48
N LEU A 135 -11.85 -14.02 -16.33
CA LEU A 135 -13.11 -14.73 -16.23
C LEU A 135 -14.30 -13.77 -16.19
N ALA A 136 -14.21 -12.74 -15.36
CA ALA A 136 -15.26 -11.72 -15.21
C ALA A 136 -14.64 -10.38 -14.82
N GLN A 137 -15.31 -9.28 -15.14
CA GLN A 137 -14.95 -7.92 -14.74
C GLN A 137 -16.20 -7.07 -14.55
N GLY A 138 -16.25 -6.30 -13.48
CA GLY A 138 -17.38 -5.41 -13.16
C GLY A 138 -17.31 -4.91 -11.74
N THR A 139 -18.42 -4.42 -11.19
CA THR A 139 -18.53 -4.16 -9.76
C THR A 139 -18.46 -5.48 -8.98
N LEU A 140 -18.12 -5.42 -7.68
CA LEU A 140 -18.07 -6.64 -6.87
C LEU A 140 -19.38 -7.42 -6.93
N ASP A 141 -20.53 -6.75 -6.84
CA ASP A 141 -21.86 -7.41 -6.89
C ASP A 141 -22.11 -8.11 -8.24
N GLN A 142 -21.69 -7.49 -9.35
CA GLN A 142 -21.82 -8.09 -10.69
C GLN A 142 -20.94 -9.33 -10.82
N VAL A 143 -19.70 -9.26 -10.33
CA VAL A 143 -18.74 -10.36 -10.38
C VAL A 143 -19.20 -11.53 -9.49
N GLN A 144 -19.72 -11.25 -8.30
CA GLN A 144 -20.25 -12.27 -7.39
C GLN A 144 -21.51 -12.96 -7.90
N ALA A 145 -22.29 -12.30 -8.78
CA ALA A 145 -23.48 -12.85 -9.41
C ALA A 145 -23.19 -13.61 -10.72
N ASP A 146 -21.95 -13.58 -11.22
CA ASP A 146 -21.57 -14.29 -12.46
C ASP A 146 -21.49 -15.80 -12.19
N GLU A 147 -22.31 -16.59 -12.90
CA GLU A 147 -22.38 -18.05 -12.74
C GLU A 147 -21.03 -18.73 -12.93
N ARG A 148 -20.19 -18.23 -13.85
CA ARG A 148 -18.84 -18.77 -14.09
C ARG A 148 -17.91 -18.57 -12.90
N VAL A 149 -18.04 -17.43 -12.21
CA VAL A 149 -17.28 -17.13 -10.99
C VAL A 149 -17.74 -18.05 -9.87
N ILE A 150 -19.06 -18.23 -9.72
CA ILE A 150 -19.65 -19.12 -8.72
C ILE A 150 -19.18 -20.57 -8.94
N GLU A 151 -19.16 -21.05 -10.18
CA GLU A 151 -18.67 -22.39 -10.52
C GLU A 151 -17.20 -22.60 -10.12
N VAL A 152 -16.33 -21.65 -10.43
CA VAL A 152 -14.89 -21.73 -10.11
C VAL A 152 -14.65 -21.70 -8.60
N TYR A 153 -15.34 -20.84 -7.86
CA TYR A 153 -15.13 -20.71 -6.42
C TYR A 153 -15.84 -21.79 -5.59
N LEU A 154 -16.98 -22.29 -6.03
CA LEU A 154 -17.74 -23.32 -5.30
C LEU A 154 -17.46 -24.74 -5.79
N GLY A 155 -16.66 -24.91 -6.85
CA GLY A 155 -16.24 -26.21 -7.35
C GLY A 155 -17.42 -27.07 -7.86
N ARG A 156 -18.40 -26.45 -8.50
CA ARG A 156 -19.56 -27.14 -9.07
C ARG A 156 -19.47 -27.20 -10.58
#